data_1061c16ba9b872a32e4b2013a9e0c88f
#
_entry.id   1061c16ba9b872a32e4b2013a9e0c88f
#
_cell.length_a   1.000
_cell.length_b   1.000
_cell.length_c   1.000
_cell.angle_alpha   90.00
_cell.angle_beta   90.00
_cell.angle_gamma   90.00
#
_symmetry.space_group_name_H-M   'P 1'
#
loop_
_entity.id
_entity.type
_entity.pdbx_description
1 polymer ?
#
loop_
_entity_poly.entity_id
_entity_poly.type
_entity_poly.pdbx_seq_one_letter_code
_entity_poly.pdbx_strand_id
1 'polypeptide(L)'
;MARTVLVRRLLLVLALFPAAAFAQELFGAFAYSAKEKKHGWAINYPTKEAAEKAALEHCQKNAETCQNILWFRNACGALVTGPEGFGAEWAEDQTHAVNKALKACATRSSSCAVTATYCTAKPK
;
A
#
# COMPACT_ATOMS: atom_id res chain seq x y z
N MET A 1 -16.26 -64.72 -2.40
CA MET A 1 -16.22 -64.05 -1.89
C MET A 1 -15.50 -62.96 -1.99
N ALA A 2 -15.07 -62.58 -2.69
CA ALA A 2 -14.33 -61.65 -2.74
C ALA A 2 -14.73 -60.43 -2.96
N ARG A 3 -14.70 -59.81 -2.60
CA ARG A 3 -15.06 -58.77 -2.77
C ARG A 3 -14.53 -57.82 -2.54
N THR A 4 -14.44 -57.08 -2.91
CA THR A 4 -14.29 -56.18 -2.44
C THR A 4 -13.48 -55.27 -2.33
N VAL A 5 -12.72 -55.43 -2.65
CA VAL A 5 -11.80 -54.76 -2.42
C VAL A 5 -11.56 -53.67 -3.16
N LEU A 6 -12.05 -53.53 -4.13
CA LEU A 6 -11.75 -52.55 -4.84
C LEU A 6 -11.87 -51.32 -4.40
N VAL A 7 -12.41 -51.14 -3.72
CA VAL A 7 -12.73 -50.04 -3.33
C VAL A 7 -11.82 -49.13 -3.05
N ARG A 8 -10.98 -49.53 -2.72
CA ARG A 8 -10.20 -48.72 -2.18
C ARG A 8 -9.44 -47.96 -2.94
N ARG A 9 -9.35 -47.97 -3.86
CA ARG A 9 -8.56 -47.20 -4.55
C ARG A 9 -9.19 -45.97 -4.94
N LEU A 10 -9.92 -45.49 -4.17
CA LEU A 10 -10.28 -44.26 -4.33
C LEU A 10 -9.14 -43.49 -4.12
N LEU A 11 -8.38 -43.29 -5.01
CA LEU A 11 -7.39 -42.53 -4.96
C LEU A 11 -7.79 -41.23 -4.75
N LEU A 12 -7.56 -40.82 -3.75
CA LEU A 12 -7.46 -39.53 -3.44
C LEU A 12 -6.43 -39.00 -4.32
N VAL A 13 -6.85 -38.65 -5.43
CA VAL A 13 -6.10 -37.72 -6.14
C VAL A 13 -6.31 -36.46 -5.39
N LEU A 14 -5.64 -36.34 -4.40
CA LEU A 14 -5.41 -35.12 -3.85
C LEU A 14 -4.69 -34.41 -4.88
N ALA A 15 -5.45 -33.70 -5.58
CA ALA A 15 -4.92 -32.84 -6.54
C ALA A 15 -3.99 -31.95 -5.79
N LEU A 16 -2.81 -32.20 -5.98
CA LEU A 16 -1.82 -31.32 -5.56
C LEU A 16 -1.95 -30.14 -6.44
N PHE A 17 -2.82 -29.32 -6.09
CA PHE A 17 -2.74 -28.02 -6.59
C PHE A 17 -1.54 -27.45 -5.91
N PRO A 18 -0.52 -27.15 -6.59
CA PRO A 18 0.52 -26.38 -6.00
C PRO A 18 -0.18 -25.17 -5.47
N ALA A 19 -0.06 -24.96 -4.25
CA ALA A 19 -0.43 -23.71 -3.69
C ALA A 19 0.25 -22.70 -4.56
N ALA A 20 -0.45 -22.26 -5.51
CA ALA A 20 0.12 -21.40 -6.49
C ALA A 20 0.67 -20.24 -5.73
N ALA A 21 1.90 -20.09 -5.88
CA ALA A 21 2.53 -18.94 -5.37
C ALA A 21 2.02 -17.78 -6.20
N PHE A 22 0.83 -17.34 -5.89
CA PHE A 22 0.42 -16.07 -6.38
C PHE A 22 1.23 -15.08 -5.59
N ALA A 23 2.10 -14.39 -6.27
CA ALA A 23 2.76 -13.26 -5.67
C ALA A 23 1.66 -12.37 -5.12
N GLN A 24 1.60 -12.28 -3.83
CA GLN A 24 0.58 -11.49 -3.19
C GLN A 24 0.87 -10.03 -3.47
N GLU A 25 -0.08 -9.33 -4.04
CA GLU A 25 0.04 -7.91 -4.24
C GLU A 25 -0.05 -7.23 -2.88
N LEU A 26 0.82 -6.27 -2.67
CA LEU A 26 0.86 -5.52 -1.43
C LEU A 26 0.56 -4.06 -1.72
N PHE A 27 -0.44 -3.55 -1.02
CA PHE A 27 -0.91 -2.19 -1.20
C PHE A 27 -0.47 -1.29 -0.07
N GLY A 28 -0.17 -0.05 -0.44
CA GLY A 28 0.09 1.00 0.51
C GLY A 28 -0.80 2.20 0.23
N ALA A 29 -0.91 3.08 1.21
CA ALA A 29 -1.70 4.30 1.07
C ALA A 29 -1.21 5.37 2.03
N PHE A 30 -1.46 6.61 1.67
CA PHE A 30 -1.24 7.76 2.54
C PHE A 30 -2.55 8.54 2.68
N ALA A 31 -2.79 9.02 3.87
CA ALA A 31 -3.84 9.98 4.16
C ALA A 31 -3.20 11.25 4.73
N TYR A 32 -3.79 12.38 4.48
CA TYR A 32 -3.23 13.65 4.89
C TYR A 32 -4.33 14.67 5.19
N SER A 33 -4.08 15.49 6.21
CA SER A 33 -4.87 16.68 6.49
C SER A 33 -4.03 17.89 6.17
N ALA A 34 -4.31 18.55 5.06
CA ALA A 34 -3.61 19.77 4.66
C ALA A 34 -3.89 20.90 5.66
N LYS A 35 -5.08 20.91 6.24
CA LYS A 35 -5.47 21.93 7.22
C LYS A 35 -4.71 21.77 8.53
N GLU A 36 -4.64 20.55 9.04
CA GLU A 36 -4.03 20.29 10.35
C GLU A 36 -2.57 19.84 10.26
N LYS A 37 -2.07 19.64 9.04
CA LYS A 37 -0.69 19.22 8.78
C LYS A 37 -0.35 17.89 9.49
N LYS A 38 -1.26 16.95 9.40
CA LYS A 38 -1.09 15.61 9.95
C LYS A 38 -1.24 14.58 8.86
N HIS A 39 -0.54 13.47 8.99
CA HIS A 39 -0.61 12.40 8.00
C HIS A 39 -0.76 11.04 8.65
N GLY A 40 -1.16 10.08 7.84
CA GLY A 40 -1.21 8.67 8.19
C GLY A 40 -0.77 7.84 7.01
N TRP A 41 -0.32 6.64 7.28
CA TRP A 41 0.17 5.76 6.25
C TRP A 41 -0.15 4.31 6.59
N ALA A 42 -0.15 3.48 5.55
CA ALA A 42 -0.32 2.05 5.69
C ALA A 42 0.43 1.36 4.56
N ILE A 43 1.06 0.24 4.85
CA ILE A 43 1.74 -0.57 3.83
C ILE A 43 1.47 -2.05 4.07
N ASN A 44 1.66 -2.84 3.01
CA ASN A 44 1.55 -4.30 3.07
C ASN A 44 0.15 -4.82 3.37
N TYR A 45 -0.85 -4.11 2.87
CA TYR A 45 -2.24 -4.57 2.97
C TYR A 45 -2.62 -5.36 1.71
N PRO A 46 -3.55 -6.29 1.83
CA PRO A 46 -3.91 -7.15 0.69
C PRO A 46 -4.78 -6.49 -0.37
N THR A 47 -5.39 -5.34 -0.06
CA THR A 47 -6.22 -4.60 -1.01
C THR A 47 -6.02 -3.10 -0.87
N LYS A 48 -6.33 -2.39 -1.94
CA LYS A 48 -6.31 -0.94 -1.95
C LYS A 48 -7.23 -0.37 -0.85
N GLU A 49 -8.43 -0.91 -0.76
CA GLU A 49 -9.44 -0.41 0.17
C GLU A 49 -8.99 -0.58 1.62
N ALA A 50 -8.37 -1.71 1.94
CA ALA A 50 -7.86 -1.96 3.29
C ALA A 50 -6.69 -1.01 3.61
N ALA A 51 -5.81 -0.76 2.65
CA ALA A 51 -4.69 0.17 2.84
C ALA A 51 -5.20 1.60 3.06
N GLU A 52 -6.16 2.02 2.25
CA GLU A 52 -6.74 3.36 2.37
C GLU A 52 -7.45 3.57 3.70
N LYS A 53 -8.20 2.56 4.14
CA LYS A 53 -8.88 2.63 5.43
C LYS A 53 -7.88 2.73 6.56
N ALA A 54 -6.84 1.92 6.53
CA ALA A 54 -5.82 1.92 7.57
C ALA A 54 -5.04 3.24 7.62
N ALA A 55 -4.69 3.80 6.46
CA ALA A 55 -4.00 5.09 6.39
C ALA A 55 -4.87 6.21 6.93
N LEU A 56 -6.16 6.19 6.59
CA LEU A 56 -7.09 7.19 7.06
C LEU A 56 -7.26 7.12 8.57
N GLU A 57 -7.45 5.91 9.11
CA GLU A 57 -7.57 5.71 10.56
C GLU A 57 -6.29 6.17 11.29
N HIS A 58 -5.14 5.92 10.70
CA HIS A 58 -3.87 6.35 11.28
C HIS A 58 -3.80 7.88 11.35
N CYS A 59 -4.16 8.56 10.28
CA CYS A 59 -4.19 10.02 10.24
C CYS A 59 -5.21 10.58 11.24
N GLN A 60 -6.38 9.95 11.34
CA GLN A 60 -7.47 10.41 12.20
C GLN A 60 -7.18 10.30 13.69
N LYS A 61 -6.12 9.62 14.06
CA LYS A 61 -5.71 9.61 15.47
C LYS A 61 -5.27 10.99 15.94
N ASN A 62 -4.83 11.84 15.00
CA ASN A 62 -4.29 13.15 15.34
C ASN A 62 -4.92 14.32 14.59
N ALA A 63 -5.92 14.07 13.78
CA ALA A 63 -6.56 15.11 12.98
C ALA A 63 -7.99 14.72 12.60
N GLU A 64 -8.83 15.71 12.36
CA GLU A 64 -10.21 15.46 11.99
C GLU A 64 -10.45 15.54 10.48
N THR A 65 -9.59 16.25 9.76
CA THR A 65 -9.82 16.54 8.35
C THR A 65 -8.93 15.75 7.41
N CYS A 66 -8.71 14.46 7.74
CA CYS A 66 -7.88 13.59 6.92
C CYS A 66 -8.59 13.11 5.67
N GLN A 67 -7.86 13.02 4.58
CA GLN A 67 -8.35 12.48 3.32
C GLN A 67 -7.31 11.52 2.75
N ASN A 68 -7.76 10.51 2.05
CA ASN A 68 -6.84 9.64 1.30
C ASN A 68 -6.26 10.45 0.14
N ILE A 69 -4.96 10.46 -0.01
CA ILE A 69 -4.27 11.24 -1.03
C ILE A 69 -3.44 10.41 -2.00
N LEU A 70 -3.15 9.16 -1.67
CA LEU A 70 -2.33 8.31 -2.52
C LEU A 70 -2.55 6.85 -2.16
N TRP A 71 -2.55 6.00 -3.16
CA TRP A 71 -2.40 4.57 -2.96
C TRP A 71 -1.38 4.05 -3.97
N PHE A 72 -0.72 2.95 -3.62
CA PHE A 72 0.27 2.34 -4.49
C PHE A 72 0.30 0.83 -4.27
N ARG A 73 0.84 0.12 -5.25
CA ARG A 73 0.87 -1.33 -5.24
C ARG A 73 2.27 -1.80 -5.59
N ASN A 74 2.85 -2.65 -4.75
CA ASN A 74 4.20 -3.20 -4.97
C ASN A 74 5.20 -2.10 -5.33
N ALA A 75 5.24 -1.05 -4.54
CA ALA A 75 5.97 0.16 -4.87
C ALA A 75 6.30 0.97 -3.63
N CYS A 76 6.85 2.16 -3.85
CA CYS A 76 7.11 3.13 -2.82
C CYS A 76 6.24 4.36 -3.01
N GLY A 77 5.73 4.91 -1.91
CA GLY A 77 5.00 6.16 -1.92
C GLY A 77 5.78 7.23 -1.18
N ALA A 78 5.58 8.48 -1.54
CA ALA A 78 6.19 9.62 -0.87
C ALA A 78 5.19 10.75 -0.69
N LEU A 79 5.27 11.39 0.45
CA LEU A 79 4.51 12.59 0.76
C LEU A 79 5.50 13.71 1.06
N VAL A 80 5.40 14.78 0.32
CA VAL A 80 6.23 15.97 0.48
C VAL A 80 5.32 17.13 0.76
N THR A 81 5.60 17.89 1.79
CA THR A 81 4.71 18.98 2.21
C THR A 81 5.44 20.30 2.28
N GLY A 82 4.69 21.36 2.07
CA GLY A 82 5.13 22.73 2.23
C GLY A 82 4.04 23.57 2.88
N PRO A 83 4.33 24.84 3.15
CA PRO A 83 3.33 25.69 3.82
C PRO A 83 2.05 25.91 3.02
N GLU A 84 2.11 25.91 1.68
CA GLU A 84 0.94 26.20 0.87
C GLU A 84 0.36 24.97 0.16
N GLY A 85 0.98 23.81 0.25
CA GLY A 85 0.47 22.63 -0.45
C GLY A 85 1.35 21.41 -0.25
N PHE A 86 1.05 20.36 -0.99
CA PHE A 86 1.78 19.11 -0.88
C PHE A 86 1.84 18.39 -2.23
N GLY A 87 2.73 17.42 -2.29
CA GLY A 87 2.79 16.47 -3.40
C GLY A 87 2.81 15.05 -2.83
N ALA A 88 2.06 14.17 -3.44
CA ALA A 88 2.05 12.76 -3.07
C ALA A 88 2.18 11.95 -4.35
N GLU A 89 3.17 11.08 -4.42
CA GLU A 89 3.48 10.33 -5.63
C GLU A 89 4.04 8.96 -5.28
N TRP A 90 3.95 8.06 -6.22
CA TRP A 90 4.53 6.74 -6.07
C TRP A 90 5.47 6.42 -7.23
N ALA A 91 6.39 5.50 -7.00
CA ALA A 91 7.29 4.97 -8.01
C ALA A 91 7.77 3.60 -7.57
N GLU A 92 8.49 2.91 -8.46
CA GLU A 92 9.00 1.59 -8.13
C GLU A 92 10.04 1.61 -7.01
N ASP A 93 10.74 2.71 -6.84
CA ASP A 93 11.71 2.85 -5.77
C ASP A 93 11.54 4.18 -5.04
N GLN A 94 12.15 4.26 -3.87
CA GLN A 94 11.99 5.38 -2.98
C GLN A 94 12.54 6.69 -3.57
N THR A 95 13.70 6.65 -4.20
CA THR A 95 14.31 7.84 -4.76
C THR A 95 13.43 8.50 -5.81
N HIS A 96 12.89 7.70 -6.72
CA HIS A 96 12.00 8.22 -7.76
C HIS A 96 10.68 8.71 -7.19
N ALA A 97 10.11 8.01 -6.19
CA ALA A 97 8.89 8.45 -5.55
C ALA A 97 9.07 9.82 -4.88
N VAL A 98 10.16 9.98 -4.14
CA VAL A 98 10.49 11.24 -3.48
C VAL A 98 10.68 12.37 -4.50
N ASN A 99 11.43 12.11 -5.56
CA ASN A 99 11.68 13.14 -6.59
C ASN A 99 10.38 13.57 -7.27
N LYS A 100 9.49 12.63 -7.58
CA LYS A 100 8.18 12.96 -8.16
C LYS A 100 7.34 13.78 -7.19
N ALA A 101 7.33 13.41 -5.93
CA ALA A 101 6.55 14.11 -4.91
C ALA A 101 7.11 15.53 -4.65
N LEU A 102 8.43 15.68 -4.67
CA LEU A 102 9.07 17.00 -4.55
C LEU A 102 8.65 17.92 -5.70
N LYS A 103 8.66 17.39 -6.92
CA LYS A 103 8.24 18.19 -8.08
C LYS A 103 6.77 18.56 -7.98
N ALA A 104 5.92 17.64 -7.56
CA ALA A 104 4.49 17.91 -7.40
C ALA A 104 4.24 18.96 -6.31
N CYS A 105 4.94 18.89 -5.20
CA CYS A 105 4.82 19.88 -4.13
C CYS A 105 5.30 21.26 -4.62
N ALA A 106 6.40 21.31 -5.35
CA ALA A 106 6.98 22.56 -5.82
C ALA A 106 6.06 23.37 -6.73
N THR A 107 5.08 22.73 -7.37
CA THR A 107 4.09 23.45 -8.18
C THR A 107 3.01 24.09 -7.33
N ARG A 108 2.93 23.77 -6.06
CA ARG A 108 1.86 24.24 -5.17
C ARG A 108 2.36 24.98 -3.95
N SER A 109 3.62 24.87 -3.63
CA SER A 109 4.18 25.40 -2.39
C SER A 109 5.65 25.73 -2.54
N SER A 110 6.11 26.61 -1.69
CA SER A 110 7.53 26.84 -1.46
C SER A 110 7.99 25.92 -0.34
N SER A 111 9.30 25.83 -0.16
CA SER A 111 9.89 25.16 0.99
C SER A 111 9.39 23.74 1.22
N CYS A 112 9.32 22.97 0.15
CA CYS A 112 8.86 21.59 0.23
C CYS A 112 9.89 20.68 0.86
N ALA A 113 9.45 19.83 1.80
CA ALA A 113 10.31 18.85 2.47
C ALA A 113 9.61 17.50 2.55
N VAL A 114 10.38 16.43 2.55
CA VAL A 114 9.84 15.09 2.64
C VAL A 114 9.24 14.89 4.02
N THR A 115 7.97 14.51 4.05
CA THR A 115 7.25 14.25 5.31
C THR A 115 7.20 12.76 5.60
N ALA A 116 6.98 11.95 4.58
CA ALA A 116 6.90 10.49 4.74
C ALA A 116 7.28 9.79 3.45
N THR A 117 7.91 8.65 3.57
CA THR A 117 8.19 7.78 2.43
C THR A 117 8.22 6.35 2.95
N TYR A 118 7.42 5.50 2.33
CA TYR A 118 7.31 4.10 2.71
C TYR A 118 7.16 3.23 1.48
N CYS A 119 7.76 2.06 1.53
CA CYS A 119 7.68 1.09 0.44
C CYS A 119 6.98 -0.16 0.93
N THR A 120 6.17 -0.78 0.07
CA THR A 120 5.64 -2.12 0.36
C THR A 120 6.81 -3.11 0.37
N ALA A 121 6.62 -4.23 1.07
CA ALA A 121 7.61 -5.29 1.02
C ALA A 121 7.71 -5.79 -0.42
N LYS A 122 8.93 -6.19 -0.82
CA LYS A 122 9.08 -6.74 -2.16
C LYS A 122 8.44 -8.12 -2.21
N PRO A 123 7.66 -8.39 -3.25
CA PRO A 123 7.10 -9.73 -3.40
C PRO A 123 8.28 -10.70 -3.56
N LYS A 124 8.25 -11.76 -2.80
CA LYS A 124 9.27 -12.81 -2.90
C LYS A 124 8.94 -13.71 -4.07
#